data_a6360fd253eeb2f1c851970459791dc6
#
_entry.id   a6360fd253eeb2f1c851970459791dc6
#
_cell.length_a   1.000
_cell.length_b   1.000
_cell.length_c   1.000
_cell.angle_alpha   90.00
_cell.angle_beta   90.00
_cell.angle_gamma   90.00
#
_symmetry.space_group_name_H-M   'P 1'
#
loop_
_entity.id
_entity.type
_entity.pdbx_description
1 polymer ?
#
loop_
_entity_poly.entity_id
_entity_poly.type
_entity_poly.pdbx_seq_one_letter_code
_entity_poly.pdbx_strand_id
1 'polypeptide(L)'
;GLGDVYKRQALIFHLPYPKMGLKALRSIVHESHHPTKLMAAFDAAKTYNSQVGNLYTGSLYLSLLSLLANDTMLKPHDRIGLFSYGSGAQGEFYSARIGDGVKSDDLRQQLNSQLNNRQQLTIAEYEALYRTSLPLDGGDRTFDTRTDHSPYILKGRIDNRRQYEYQNGETG
;
A
#
# COMPACT_ATOMS: atom_id res chain seq x y z
N GLY A 1 -7.49 -25.92 2.43
CA GLY A 1 -6.11 -26.37 2.19
C GLY A 1 -5.44 -25.63 1.04
N LEU A 2 -4.13 -25.70 0.98
CA LEU A 2 -3.30 -25.07 -0.07
C LEU A 2 -3.60 -25.61 -1.48
N GLY A 3 -4.42 -26.67 -1.62
CA GLY A 3 -4.79 -27.29 -2.90
C GLY A 3 -5.42 -26.39 -3.97
N ASP A 4 -5.70 -25.14 -3.64
CA ASP A 4 -6.24 -24.17 -4.58
C ASP A 4 -5.20 -23.12 -5.09
N VAL A 5 -3.96 -23.16 -4.61
CA VAL A 5 -2.88 -22.26 -5.08
C VAL A 5 -2.67 -22.42 -6.59
N TYR A 6 -2.79 -23.63 -7.11
CA TYR A 6 -2.62 -23.97 -8.52
C TYR A 6 -3.64 -23.31 -9.47
N LYS A 7 -4.80 -22.92 -8.95
CA LYS A 7 -5.92 -22.36 -9.72
C LYS A 7 -6.02 -20.84 -9.63
N ARG A 8 -5.08 -20.19 -8.92
CA ARG A 8 -5.13 -18.75 -8.73
C ARG A 8 -4.37 -18.02 -9.82
N GLN A 9 -4.93 -16.88 -10.23
CA GLN A 9 -4.35 -16.04 -11.27
C GLN A 9 -3.28 -15.11 -10.71
N ALA A 10 -3.38 -14.75 -9.43
CA ALA A 10 -2.38 -13.97 -8.73
C ALA A 10 -2.25 -14.40 -7.26
N LEU A 11 -1.06 -14.22 -6.71
CA LEU A 11 -0.76 -14.33 -5.28
C LEU A 11 -0.11 -13.04 -4.82
N ILE A 12 -0.70 -12.42 -3.82
CA ILE A 12 -0.18 -11.22 -3.20
C ILE A 12 0.14 -11.47 -1.74
N PHE A 13 1.13 -10.75 -1.24
CA PHE A 13 1.73 -10.99 0.05
C PHE A 13 1.79 -9.69 0.86
N HIS A 14 1.80 -9.84 2.16
CA HIS A 14 2.30 -8.82 3.06
C HIS A 14 3.75 -8.50 2.69
N LEU A 15 4.03 -7.26 2.32
CA LEU A 15 5.31 -6.82 1.76
C LEU A 15 5.94 -5.70 2.61
N PRO A 16 6.58 -6.00 3.74
CA PRO A 16 7.44 -5.03 4.42
C PRO A 16 8.53 -4.48 3.48
N TYR A 17 9.00 -5.36 2.61
CA TYR A 17 9.83 -5.04 1.44
C TYR A 17 9.62 -6.09 0.34
N PRO A 18 9.73 -5.70 -0.96
CA PRO A 18 9.34 -6.57 -2.08
C PRO A 18 10.05 -7.93 -2.15
N LYS A 19 11.34 -8.00 -1.78
CA LYS A 19 12.13 -9.24 -1.85
C LYS A 19 11.58 -10.36 -0.97
N MET A 20 10.88 -10.05 0.13
CA MET A 20 10.32 -11.06 1.01
C MET A 20 9.19 -11.82 0.32
N GLY A 21 8.24 -11.13 -0.30
CA GLY A 21 7.17 -11.77 -1.06
C GLY A 21 7.68 -12.54 -2.27
N LEU A 22 8.70 -12.01 -2.96
CA LEU A 22 9.34 -12.71 -4.08
C LEU A 22 9.95 -14.05 -3.62
N LYS A 23 10.59 -14.06 -2.46
CA LYS A 23 11.17 -15.29 -1.90
C LYS A 23 10.08 -16.32 -1.58
N ALA A 24 8.99 -15.88 -0.97
CA ALA A 24 7.82 -16.72 -0.68
C ALA A 24 7.17 -17.25 -1.98
N LEU A 25 6.97 -16.40 -2.98
CA LEU A 25 6.41 -16.84 -4.26
C LEU A 25 7.30 -17.88 -4.94
N ARG A 26 8.60 -17.68 -4.97
CA ARG A 26 9.56 -18.61 -5.60
C ARG A 26 9.56 -20.01 -4.95
N SER A 27 9.24 -20.12 -3.66
CA SER A 27 9.17 -21.42 -3.00
C SER A 27 7.96 -22.26 -3.40
N ILE A 28 6.91 -21.65 -3.96
CA ILE A 28 5.65 -22.31 -4.31
C ILE A 28 5.27 -22.23 -5.80
N VAL A 29 5.90 -21.35 -6.55
CA VAL A 29 5.51 -21.07 -7.95
C VAL A 29 5.69 -22.28 -8.87
N HIS A 30 6.64 -23.18 -8.57
CA HIS A 30 6.87 -24.39 -9.36
C HIS A 30 5.71 -25.39 -9.28
N GLU A 31 4.87 -25.28 -8.28
CA GLU A 31 3.67 -26.10 -8.12
C GLU A 31 2.49 -25.55 -8.94
N SER A 32 2.61 -24.35 -9.51
CA SER A 32 1.53 -23.71 -10.27
C SER A 32 1.46 -24.22 -11.70
N HIS A 33 0.24 -24.29 -12.24
CA HIS A 33 0.03 -24.53 -13.68
C HIS A 33 0.44 -23.34 -14.56
N HIS A 34 0.60 -22.16 -13.97
CA HIS A 34 0.89 -20.90 -14.68
C HIS A 34 1.98 -20.08 -13.97
N PRO A 35 3.22 -20.62 -13.84
CA PRO A 35 4.27 -19.96 -13.06
C PRO A 35 4.64 -18.58 -13.59
N THR A 36 4.73 -18.42 -14.91
CA THR A 36 5.03 -17.13 -15.54
C THR A 36 3.96 -16.07 -15.27
N LYS A 37 2.68 -16.47 -15.28
CA LYS A 37 1.57 -15.57 -14.99
C LYS A 37 1.60 -15.10 -13.53
N LEU A 38 1.87 -15.99 -12.59
CA LEU A 38 2.00 -15.64 -11.17
C LEU A 38 3.16 -14.69 -10.91
N MET A 39 4.30 -14.88 -11.59
CA MET A 39 5.45 -13.98 -11.48
C MET A 39 5.13 -12.59 -12.05
N ALA A 40 4.48 -12.50 -13.19
CA ALA A 40 4.08 -11.23 -13.78
C ALA A 40 3.06 -10.47 -12.89
N ALA A 41 2.08 -11.19 -12.34
CA ALA A 41 1.12 -10.61 -11.39
C ALA A 41 1.81 -10.11 -10.11
N PHE A 42 2.83 -10.84 -9.62
CA PHE A 42 3.64 -10.38 -8.48
C PHE A 42 4.43 -9.10 -8.81
N ASP A 43 4.99 -9.01 -10.00
CA ASP A 43 5.71 -7.81 -10.44
C ASP A 43 4.77 -6.59 -10.49
N ALA A 44 3.55 -6.75 -10.97
CA ALA A 44 2.51 -5.73 -10.92
C ALA A 44 2.12 -5.37 -9.47
N ALA A 45 1.95 -6.37 -8.61
CA ALA A 45 1.55 -6.19 -7.21
C ALA A 45 2.59 -5.45 -6.35
N LYS A 46 3.88 -5.62 -6.61
CA LYS A 46 4.95 -4.97 -5.84
C LYS A 46 5.27 -3.54 -6.25
N THR A 47 4.73 -3.06 -7.39
CA THR A 47 5.14 -1.80 -8.02
C THR A 47 5.07 -0.61 -7.04
N TYR A 48 3.97 -0.44 -6.35
CA TYR A 48 3.82 0.66 -5.40
C TYR A 48 4.52 0.39 -4.06
N ASN A 49 4.56 -0.86 -3.60
CA ASN A 49 5.30 -1.22 -2.39
C ASN A 49 6.81 -0.96 -2.52
N SER A 50 7.37 -0.96 -3.73
CA SER A 50 8.77 -0.61 -3.95
C SER A 50 9.06 0.89 -3.84
N GLN A 51 8.04 1.73 -3.79
CA GLN A 51 8.13 3.19 -3.72
C GLN A 51 7.80 3.77 -2.35
N VAL A 52 7.41 2.93 -1.39
CA VAL A 52 7.07 3.34 -0.03
C VAL A 52 7.81 2.49 0.99
N GLY A 53 7.92 2.99 2.22
CA GLY A 53 8.45 2.22 3.33
C GLY A 53 7.48 1.15 3.82
N ASN A 54 7.84 0.48 4.92
CA ASN A 54 6.99 -0.55 5.51
C ASN A 54 5.66 0.03 6.01
N LEU A 55 4.57 -0.44 5.44
CA LEU A 55 3.20 -0.09 5.84
C LEU A 55 2.57 -1.12 6.80
N TYR A 56 3.36 -2.04 7.33
CA TYR A 56 2.85 -3.13 8.17
C TYR A 56 1.71 -3.88 7.44
N THR A 57 0.57 -4.10 8.11
CA THR A 57 -0.61 -4.76 7.51
C THR A 57 -1.13 -4.05 6.25
N GLY A 58 -0.98 -2.72 6.18
CA GLY A 58 -1.35 -1.93 5.00
C GLY A 58 -0.59 -2.33 3.73
N SER A 59 0.59 -2.93 3.85
CA SER A 59 1.39 -3.35 2.69
C SER A 59 0.69 -4.40 1.81
N LEU A 60 -0.15 -5.27 2.40
CA LEU A 60 -0.95 -6.24 1.64
C LEU A 60 -2.02 -5.53 0.78
N TYR A 61 -2.69 -4.53 1.36
CA TYR A 61 -3.71 -3.76 0.64
C TYR A 61 -3.09 -2.86 -0.44
N LEU A 62 -1.91 -2.29 -0.18
CA LEU A 62 -1.18 -1.58 -1.22
C LEU A 62 -0.75 -2.53 -2.36
N SER A 63 -0.36 -3.77 -2.04
CA SER A 63 -0.10 -4.80 -3.06
C SER A 63 -1.34 -5.12 -3.88
N LEU A 64 -2.51 -5.20 -3.25
CA LEU A 64 -3.78 -5.39 -3.95
C LEU A 64 -4.08 -4.23 -4.90
N LEU A 65 -4.01 -3.00 -4.42
CA LEU A 65 -4.22 -1.80 -5.24
C LEU A 65 -3.21 -1.73 -6.40
N SER A 66 -1.95 -2.05 -6.13
CA SER A 66 -0.90 -2.10 -7.14
C SER A 66 -1.19 -3.14 -8.22
N LEU A 67 -1.64 -4.33 -7.83
CA LEU A 67 -2.05 -5.40 -8.76
C LEU A 67 -3.20 -4.92 -9.64
N LEU A 68 -4.25 -4.35 -9.05
CA LEU A 68 -5.44 -3.89 -9.78
C LEU A 68 -5.12 -2.75 -10.76
N ALA A 69 -4.19 -1.87 -10.39
CA ALA A 69 -3.78 -0.74 -11.21
C ALA A 69 -2.82 -1.12 -12.36
N ASN A 70 -1.96 -2.14 -12.16
CA ASN A 70 -0.84 -2.40 -13.08
C ASN A 70 -0.94 -3.75 -13.83
N ASP A 71 -1.73 -4.71 -13.35
CA ASP A 71 -1.89 -5.98 -14.04
C ASP A 71 -2.88 -5.86 -15.19
N THR A 72 -2.46 -6.27 -16.38
CA THR A 72 -3.28 -6.22 -17.60
C THR A 72 -3.95 -7.56 -17.94
N MET A 73 -3.60 -8.63 -17.24
CA MET A 73 -4.01 -10.00 -17.53
C MET A 73 -5.21 -10.46 -16.70
N LEU A 74 -5.41 -9.89 -15.50
CA LEU A 74 -6.52 -10.21 -14.63
C LEU A 74 -7.85 -9.76 -15.22
N LYS A 75 -8.85 -10.60 -15.04
CA LYS A 75 -10.23 -10.39 -15.53
C LYS A 75 -11.22 -10.42 -14.35
N PRO A 76 -12.43 -9.87 -14.53
CA PRO A 76 -13.53 -10.11 -13.60
C PRO A 76 -13.68 -11.59 -13.30
N HIS A 77 -13.99 -11.91 -12.04
CA HIS A 77 -14.15 -13.26 -11.48
C HIS A 77 -12.87 -14.09 -11.35
N ASP A 78 -11.70 -13.61 -11.80
CA ASP A 78 -10.43 -14.26 -11.51
C ASP A 78 -10.22 -14.39 -10.00
N ARG A 79 -9.64 -15.51 -9.58
CA ARG A 79 -9.34 -15.77 -8.18
C ARG A 79 -7.94 -15.32 -7.85
N ILE A 80 -7.80 -14.58 -6.76
CA ILE A 80 -6.51 -14.18 -6.20
C ILE A 80 -6.34 -14.74 -4.79
N GLY A 81 -5.11 -15.03 -4.42
CA GLY A 81 -4.73 -15.41 -3.07
C GLY A 81 -4.05 -14.25 -2.37
N LEU A 82 -4.37 -14.04 -1.10
CA LEU A 82 -3.80 -13.01 -0.26
C LEU A 82 -3.18 -13.67 0.98
N PHE A 83 -1.92 -13.37 1.24
CA PHE A 83 -1.22 -13.84 2.42
C PHE A 83 -0.87 -12.65 3.32
N SER A 84 -1.51 -12.59 4.47
CA SER A 84 -1.22 -11.63 5.54
C SER A 84 -0.30 -12.27 6.56
N TYR A 85 0.65 -11.50 7.07
CA TYR A 85 1.56 -11.93 8.13
C TYR A 85 1.64 -10.84 9.20
N GLY A 86 1.67 -11.25 10.46
CA GLY A 86 1.85 -10.37 11.60
C GLY A 86 2.95 -10.84 12.55
N SER A 87 3.53 -9.90 13.29
CA SER A 87 4.46 -10.19 14.39
C SER A 87 3.78 -11.06 15.44
N GLY A 88 4.51 -11.99 16.06
CA GLY A 88 3.96 -13.02 16.94
C GLY A 88 3.63 -14.31 16.20
N ALA A 89 4.17 -14.43 14.96
CA ALA A 89 4.09 -15.59 14.08
C ALA A 89 2.65 -15.98 13.68
N GLN A 90 1.76 -15.00 13.48
CA GLN A 90 0.44 -15.24 12.93
C GLN A 90 0.46 -15.00 11.43
N GLY A 91 0.06 -16.00 10.64
CA GLY A 91 -0.13 -15.91 9.20
C GLY A 91 -1.55 -16.28 8.82
N GLU A 92 -2.14 -15.53 7.90
CA GLU A 92 -3.48 -15.80 7.38
C GLU A 92 -3.44 -15.83 5.85
N PHE A 93 -4.03 -16.87 5.26
CA PHE A 93 -4.18 -16.99 3.83
C PHE A 93 -5.66 -17.06 3.47
N TYR A 94 -6.10 -16.16 2.63
CA TYR A 94 -7.48 -16.10 2.16
C TYR A 94 -7.57 -15.85 0.66
N SER A 95 -8.75 -16.00 0.11
CA SER A 95 -9.01 -15.83 -1.31
C SER A 95 -10.01 -14.74 -1.55
N ALA A 96 -9.82 -14.04 -2.65
CA ALA A 96 -10.80 -13.11 -3.18
C ALA A 96 -11.08 -13.39 -4.66
N ARG A 97 -12.16 -12.84 -5.17
CA ARG A 97 -12.46 -12.76 -6.60
C ARG A 97 -12.43 -11.32 -7.05
N ILE A 98 -11.90 -11.09 -8.24
CA ILE A 98 -11.96 -9.78 -8.88
C ILE A 98 -13.41 -9.47 -9.20
N GLY A 99 -13.92 -8.34 -8.70
CA GLY A 99 -15.27 -7.86 -9.01
C GLY A 99 -15.36 -7.20 -10.37
N ASP A 100 -16.57 -6.96 -10.81
CA ASP A 100 -16.84 -6.18 -12.02
C ASP A 100 -16.47 -4.71 -11.78
N GLY A 101 -15.84 -4.08 -12.77
CA GLY A 101 -15.49 -2.64 -12.71
C GLY A 101 -14.36 -2.26 -11.76
N VAL A 102 -13.65 -3.23 -11.14
CA VAL A 102 -12.58 -2.95 -10.17
C VAL A 102 -11.32 -2.38 -10.84
N LYS A 103 -11.11 -2.65 -12.12
CA LYS A 103 -9.99 -2.06 -12.88
C LYS A 103 -10.44 -0.75 -13.49
N SER A 104 -9.85 0.35 -13.05
CA SER A 104 -10.06 1.65 -13.65
C SER A 104 -8.71 2.35 -13.90
N ASP A 105 -8.60 3.04 -15.02
CA ASP A 105 -7.46 3.91 -15.29
C ASP A 105 -7.37 5.02 -14.24
N ASP A 106 -8.49 5.45 -13.67
CA ASP A 106 -8.57 6.42 -12.60
C ASP A 106 -7.81 5.98 -11.35
N LEU A 107 -7.92 4.71 -10.94
CA LEU A 107 -7.17 4.17 -9.80
C LEU A 107 -5.66 4.31 -10.01
N ARG A 108 -5.18 3.94 -11.20
CA ARG A 108 -3.76 4.05 -11.55
C ARG A 108 -3.30 5.50 -11.58
N GLN A 109 -4.10 6.39 -12.17
CA GLN A 109 -3.78 7.82 -12.22
C GLN A 109 -3.73 8.44 -10.83
N GLN A 110 -4.71 8.15 -9.96
CA GLN A 110 -4.74 8.64 -8.58
C GLN A 110 -3.52 8.18 -7.78
N LEU A 111 -3.18 6.89 -7.81
CA LEU A 111 -2.04 6.34 -7.08
C LEU A 111 -0.72 6.91 -7.59
N ASN A 112 -0.54 7.01 -8.90
CA ASN A 112 0.64 7.62 -9.50
C ASN A 112 0.76 9.10 -9.14
N SER A 113 -0.33 9.85 -9.20
CA SER A 113 -0.36 11.26 -8.81
C SER A 113 0.06 11.45 -7.35
N GLN A 114 -0.52 10.68 -6.43
CA GLN A 114 -0.16 10.75 -5.01
C GLN A 114 1.33 10.44 -4.76
N LEU A 115 1.88 9.43 -5.44
CA LEU A 115 3.28 9.07 -5.29
C LEU A 115 4.24 10.10 -5.92
N ASN A 116 3.86 10.67 -7.05
CA ASN A 116 4.69 11.63 -7.78
C ASN A 116 4.66 13.03 -7.13
N ASN A 117 3.59 13.38 -6.45
CA ASN A 117 3.44 14.66 -5.76
C ASN A 117 4.16 14.70 -4.39
N ARG A 118 4.85 13.63 -4.00
CA ARG A 118 5.65 13.64 -2.77
C ARG A 118 6.82 14.59 -2.90
N GLN A 119 7.06 15.37 -1.85
CA GLN A 119 8.22 16.23 -1.77
C GLN A 119 9.49 15.39 -1.56
N GLN A 120 10.48 15.57 -2.43
CA GLN A 120 11.78 14.97 -2.24
C GLN A 120 12.57 15.76 -1.19
N LEU A 121 13.12 15.05 -0.21
CA LEU A 121 13.97 15.60 0.82
C LEU A 121 15.40 15.11 0.65
N THR A 122 16.35 15.93 1.07
CA THR A 122 17.72 15.47 1.33
C THR A 122 17.76 14.60 2.58
N ILE A 123 18.82 13.84 2.77
CA ILE A 123 18.99 13.00 3.98
C ILE A 123 18.97 13.88 5.24
N ALA A 124 19.63 15.03 5.21
CA ALA A 124 19.67 15.94 6.35
C ALA A 124 18.28 16.49 6.72
N GLU A 125 17.48 16.88 5.72
CA GLU A 125 16.10 17.33 5.92
C GLU A 125 15.22 16.21 6.46
N TYR A 126 15.36 15.00 5.92
CA TYR A 126 14.65 13.82 6.43
C TYR A 126 15.00 13.53 7.90
N GLU A 127 16.29 13.54 8.26
CA GLU A 127 16.72 13.32 9.64
C GLU A 127 16.23 14.41 10.59
N ALA A 128 16.22 15.68 10.16
CA ALA A 128 15.66 16.77 10.93
C ALA A 128 14.17 16.56 11.17
N LEU A 129 13.42 16.23 10.12
CA LEU A 129 11.99 15.92 10.21
C LEU A 129 11.73 14.71 11.11
N TYR A 130 12.50 13.63 10.96
CA TYR A 130 12.37 12.42 11.76
C TYR A 130 12.56 12.66 13.26
N ARG A 131 13.47 13.59 13.63
CA ARG A 131 13.68 14.00 15.02
C ARG A 131 12.59 14.92 15.56
N THR A 132 11.75 15.47 14.68
CA THR A 132 10.61 16.29 15.07
C THR A 132 9.50 15.37 15.56
N SER A 133 9.46 15.10 16.85
CA SER A 133 8.36 14.36 17.45
C SER A 133 7.39 15.30 18.15
N LEU A 134 6.11 14.97 18.12
CA LEU A 134 5.14 15.64 18.97
C LEU A 134 5.39 15.22 20.41
N PRO A 135 5.72 16.13 21.33
CA PRO A 135 5.87 15.78 22.73
C PRO A 135 4.57 15.17 23.27
N LEU A 136 4.73 14.11 24.05
CA LEU A 136 3.62 13.43 24.73
C LEU A 136 3.27 14.09 26.08
N ASP A 137 3.43 15.41 26.14
CA ASP A 137 3.24 16.24 27.34
C ASP A 137 1.76 16.61 27.60
N GLY A 138 0.85 16.21 26.72
CA GLY A 138 -0.56 16.54 26.82
C GLY A 138 -0.93 18.00 26.53
N GLY A 139 0.09 18.86 26.29
CA GLY A 139 -0.13 20.29 26.07
C GLY A 139 -0.83 20.61 24.75
N ASP A 140 -1.61 21.67 24.72
CA ASP A 140 -2.22 22.20 23.52
C ASP A 140 -1.17 22.76 22.57
N ARG A 141 -1.36 22.53 21.27
CA ARG A 141 -0.44 22.97 20.22
C ARG A 141 -1.18 23.34 18.95
N THR A 142 -0.72 24.40 18.32
CA THR A 142 -1.14 24.79 16.97
C THR A 142 0.03 24.60 16.00
N PHE A 143 -0.24 24.11 14.80
CA PHE A 143 0.76 23.89 13.77
C PHE A 143 0.69 24.98 12.70
N ASP A 144 1.84 25.31 12.13
CA ASP A 144 1.90 26.11 10.93
C ASP A 144 1.50 25.24 9.73
N THR A 145 0.39 25.57 9.10
CA THR A 145 -0.19 24.79 8.01
C THR A 145 -0.15 25.53 6.68
N ARG A 146 0.57 26.65 6.58
CA ARG A 146 0.59 27.51 5.37
C ARG A 146 1.11 26.81 4.13
N THR A 147 1.94 25.79 4.29
CA THR A 147 2.52 25.01 3.19
C THR A 147 1.87 23.63 3.00
N ASP A 148 0.85 23.29 3.78
CA ASP A 148 0.14 22.03 3.66
C ASP A 148 -1.07 22.22 2.74
N HIS A 149 -1.01 21.59 1.56
CA HIS A 149 -2.06 21.62 0.54
C HIS A 149 -2.89 20.34 0.52
N SER A 150 -2.80 19.53 1.59
CA SER A 150 -3.60 18.32 1.72
C SER A 150 -5.09 18.65 1.91
N PRO A 151 -6.02 17.80 1.43
CA PRO A 151 -7.45 18.01 1.67
C PRO A 151 -7.82 18.06 3.15
N TYR A 152 -7.09 17.34 4.00
CA TYR A 152 -7.26 17.34 5.44
C TYR A 152 -5.96 17.78 6.10
N ILE A 153 -5.99 18.90 6.79
CA ILE A 153 -4.85 19.50 7.45
C ILE A 153 -4.93 19.30 8.95
N LEU A 154 -3.84 18.86 9.56
CA LEU A 154 -3.73 18.80 11.01
C LEU A 154 -3.37 20.20 11.56
N LYS A 155 -4.37 20.90 12.11
CA LYS A 155 -4.22 22.27 12.66
C LYS A 155 -3.56 22.30 14.02
N GLY A 156 -3.67 21.24 14.77
CA GLY A 156 -3.14 21.23 16.12
C GLY A 156 -3.61 20.06 16.97
N ARG A 157 -3.34 20.18 18.25
CA ARG A 157 -3.85 19.30 19.31
C ARG A 157 -4.41 20.16 20.44
N ILE A 158 -5.65 19.90 20.85
CA ILE A 158 -6.33 20.55 21.96
C ILE A 158 -6.93 19.44 22.84
N ASP A 159 -6.72 19.47 24.13
CA ASP A 159 -7.18 18.46 25.08
C ASP A 159 -6.83 17.03 24.66
N ASN A 160 -5.60 16.78 24.20
CA ASN A 160 -5.14 15.51 23.66
C ASN A 160 -5.86 15.03 22.40
N ARG A 161 -6.70 15.85 21.79
CA ARG A 161 -7.42 15.53 20.55
C ARG A 161 -6.77 16.25 19.37
N ARG A 162 -6.52 15.52 18.27
CA ARG A 162 -6.07 16.11 17.02
C ARG A 162 -7.20 16.91 16.40
N GLN A 163 -6.88 18.14 15.98
CA GLN A 163 -7.81 19.04 15.30
C GLN A 163 -7.48 19.04 13.81
N TYR A 164 -8.41 18.58 13.00
CA TYR A 164 -8.28 18.59 11.54
C TYR A 164 -9.21 19.63 10.94
N GLU A 165 -8.75 20.25 9.85
CA GLU A 165 -9.53 21.12 8.99
C GLU A 165 -9.59 20.50 7.60
N TYR A 166 -10.78 20.49 7.00
CA TYR A 166 -10.95 20.11 5.61
C TYR A 166 -10.83 21.36 4.72
N GLN A 167 -9.90 21.32 3.78
CA GLN A 167 -9.78 22.33 2.76
C GLN A 167 -10.54 21.88 1.51
N ASN A 168 -11.60 22.57 1.15
CA ASN A 168 -12.16 22.47 -0.19
C ASN A 168 -11.10 22.95 -1.16
N GLY A 169 -10.51 22.04 -1.92
CA GLY A 169 -9.62 22.41 -3.00
C GLY A 169 -10.41 23.24 -4.01
N GLU A 170 -10.32 24.56 -3.92
CA GLU A 170 -10.60 25.40 -5.07
C GLU A 170 -9.50 25.06 -6.08
N THR A 171 -9.88 24.26 -7.07
CA THR A 171 -9.09 24.08 -8.29
C THR A 171 -9.03 25.43 -8.98
N GLY A 172 -7.93 26.15 -8.77
CA GLY A 172 -7.54 27.27 -9.61
C GLY A 172 -6.98 26.77 -10.94
#